data_667d5b240cbbf3e2ef549cfa197fc269
#
_entry.id   667d5b240cbbf3e2ef549cfa197fc269
#
_cell.length_a   1.000
_cell.length_b   1.000
_cell.length_c   1.000
_cell.angle_alpha   90.00
_cell.angle_beta   90.00
_cell.angle_gamma   90.00
#
_symmetry.space_group_name_H-M   'P 1'
#
loop_
_entity.id
_entity.type
_entity.pdbx_description
1 polymer ?
#
loop_
_entity_poly.entity_id
_entity_poly.type
_entity_poly.pdbx_seq_one_letter_code
_entity_poly.pdbx_strand_id
1 'polypeptide(L)'
;MTMLKSDFNYELPEELIAQTPVEPRDSSRLMAIDRSTGEISHRHFYDIADYLNPGDLLVMNDSKVFPARIYGVKRGTGAHVEFLLLKRLSLTEWATLVHPGKRLKPGTIVDFPEGLSAEILDIVNEGNRL
;
A
#
# COMPACT_ATOMS: atom_id res chain seq x y z
N MET A 1 27.95 -5.42 17.84
CA MET A 1 28.20 -5.25 16.39
C MET A 1 27.17 -4.29 15.87
N THR A 2 27.56 -3.18 15.24
CA THR A 2 26.59 -2.21 14.72
C THR A 2 26.23 -2.64 13.31
N MET A 3 24.96 -2.95 13.08
CA MET A 3 24.46 -3.30 11.74
C MET A 3 24.34 -2.04 10.89
N LEU A 4 24.85 -2.09 9.67
CA LEU A 4 24.75 -1.00 8.69
C LEU A 4 23.63 -1.27 7.70
N LYS A 5 23.05 -0.21 7.13
CA LYS A 5 22.02 -0.34 6.08
C LYS A 5 22.54 -1.14 4.87
N SER A 6 23.84 -0.99 4.55
CA SER A 6 24.50 -1.73 3.47
C SER A 6 24.52 -3.25 3.66
N ASP A 7 24.44 -3.74 4.91
CA ASP A 7 24.45 -5.18 5.22
C ASP A 7 23.18 -5.88 4.74
N PHE A 8 22.14 -5.10 4.42
CA PHE A 8 20.84 -5.56 3.90
C PHE A 8 20.67 -5.32 2.39
N ASN A 9 21.72 -4.82 1.73
CA ASN A 9 21.66 -4.56 0.30
C ASN A 9 21.99 -5.85 -0.48
N TYR A 10 21.11 -6.25 -1.39
CA TYR A 10 21.31 -7.38 -2.28
C TYR A 10 20.64 -7.11 -3.64
N GLU A 11 21.07 -7.82 -4.66
CA GLU A 11 20.42 -7.79 -5.97
C GLU A 11 19.12 -8.60 -5.91
N LEU A 12 18.01 -7.94 -6.19
CA LEU A 12 16.69 -8.57 -6.31
C LEU A 12 16.29 -8.55 -7.79
N PRO A 13 16.33 -9.70 -8.48
CA PRO A 13 15.84 -9.80 -9.86
C PRO A 13 14.35 -9.44 -9.94
N GLU A 14 13.99 -8.65 -10.94
CA GLU A 14 12.62 -8.13 -11.08
C GLU A 14 11.58 -9.25 -11.25
N GLU A 15 11.96 -10.35 -11.92
CA GLU A 15 11.12 -11.53 -12.11
C GLU A 15 10.77 -12.28 -10.82
N LEU A 16 11.50 -12.03 -9.72
CA LEU A 16 11.17 -12.59 -8.40
C LEU A 16 10.16 -11.76 -7.62
N ILE A 17 9.76 -10.59 -8.14
CA ILE A 17 8.75 -9.75 -7.54
C ILE A 17 7.39 -10.11 -8.10
N ALA A 18 6.54 -10.75 -7.30
CA ALA A 18 5.21 -11.12 -7.71
C ALA A 18 4.37 -9.90 -8.10
N GLN A 19 3.72 -9.92 -9.26
CA GLN A 19 2.86 -8.84 -9.76
C GLN A 19 1.39 -9.07 -9.42
N THR A 20 1.01 -10.31 -9.12
CA THR A 20 -0.36 -10.69 -8.75
C THR A 20 -0.32 -11.63 -7.55
N PRO A 21 -1.32 -11.58 -6.65
CA PRO A 21 -1.43 -12.56 -5.58
C PRO A 21 -1.76 -13.94 -6.16
N VAL A 22 -1.32 -14.99 -5.46
CA VAL A 22 -1.72 -16.35 -5.78
C VAL A 22 -3.15 -16.61 -5.30
N GLU A 23 -3.89 -17.42 -6.05
CA GLU A 23 -5.23 -17.89 -5.67
C GLU A 23 -5.27 -19.44 -5.63
N PRO A 24 -5.77 -20.02 -4.52
CA PRO A 24 -6.21 -19.38 -3.27
C PRO A 24 -5.02 -18.75 -2.50
N ARG A 25 -5.29 -17.72 -1.69
CA ARG A 25 -4.23 -16.91 -1.05
C ARG A 25 -3.34 -17.71 -0.09
N ASP A 26 -3.88 -18.73 0.55
CA ASP A 26 -3.17 -19.61 1.47
C ASP A 26 -2.24 -20.61 0.76
N SER A 27 -2.30 -20.73 -0.57
CA SER A 27 -1.32 -21.46 -1.36
C SER A 27 -0.02 -20.69 -1.62
N SER A 28 0.12 -19.49 -1.04
CA SER A 28 1.38 -18.73 -1.07
C SER A 28 2.51 -19.52 -0.39
N ARG A 29 3.74 -19.29 -0.85
CA ARG A 29 4.92 -19.95 -0.28
C ARG A 29 5.18 -19.47 1.15
N LEU A 30 5.54 -20.42 2.00
CA LEU A 30 5.97 -20.19 3.38
C LEU A 30 7.43 -20.62 3.53
N MET A 31 8.26 -19.76 4.11
CA MET A 31 9.59 -20.12 4.57
C MET A 31 9.56 -20.21 6.09
N ALA A 32 9.78 -21.39 6.64
CA ALA A 32 9.90 -21.61 8.07
C ALA A 32 11.37 -21.74 8.45
N ILE A 33 11.79 -21.00 9.48
CA ILE A 33 13.18 -20.96 9.96
C ILE A 33 13.17 -21.35 11.43
N ASP A 34 13.85 -22.46 11.77
CA ASP A 34 14.11 -22.82 13.15
C ASP A 34 15.17 -21.90 13.75
N ARG A 35 14.81 -21.15 14.79
CA ARG A 35 15.71 -20.16 15.41
C ARG A 35 16.89 -20.77 16.16
N SER A 36 16.75 -22.02 16.62
CA SER A 36 17.79 -22.70 17.39
C SER A 36 18.84 -23.37 16.52
N THR A 37 18.41 -23.95 15.40
CA THR A 37 19.28 -24.68 14.48
C THR A 37 19.68 -23.86 13.25
N GLY A 38 18.88 -22.85 12.87
CA GLY A 38 19.01 -22.12 11.61
C GLY A 38 18.48 -22.92 10.41
N GLU A 39 17.86 -24.07 10.62
CA GLU A 39 17.30 -24.88 9.54
C GLU A 39 16.16 -24.14 8.82
N ILE A 40 16.20 -24.18 7.49
CA ILE A 40 15.19 -23.55 6.63
C ILE A 40 14.39 -24.64 5.92
N SER A 41 13.07 -24.57 6.05
CA SER A 41 12.14 -25.40 5.30
C SER A 41 11.19 -24.57 4.45
N HIS A 42 10.88 -25.08 3.25
CA HIS A 42 9.96 -24.45 2.31
C HIS A 42 8.63 -25.19 2.30
N ARG A 43 7.53 -24.45 2.56
CA ARG A 43 6.17 -24.95 2.72
C ARG A 43 5.19 -24.04 1.95
N HIS A 44 3.89 -24.25 2.18
CA HIS A 44 2.83 -23.34 1.79
C HIS A 44 2.17 -22.72 3.04
N PHE A 45 1.50 -21.60 2.88
CA PHE A 45 0.94 -20.89 4.03
C PHE A 45 -0.16 -21.69 4.74
N TYR A 46 -0.90 -22.56 4.04
CA TYR A 46 -1.89 -23.44 4.68
C TYR A 46 -1.25 -24.47 5.64
N ASP A 47 0.06 -24.72 5.56
CA ASP A 47 0.78 -25.59 6.49
C ASP A 47 1.12 -24.87 7.82
N ILE A 48 0.78 -23.57 7.98
CA ILE A 48 1.16 -22.78 9.16
C ILE A 48 0.61 -23.39 10.46
N ALA A 49 -0.51 -24.08 10.39
CA ALA A 49 -1.13 -24.74 11.54
C ALA A 49 -0.21 -25.79 12.18
N ASP A 50 0.68 -26.43 11.40
CA ASP A 50 1.62 -27.45 11.85
C ASP A 50 2.72 -26.85 12.79
N TYR A 51 2.88 -25.54 12.74
CA TYR A 51 3.86 -24.80 13.56
C TYR A 51 3.27 -24.19 14.83
N LEU A 52 1.96 -24.33 15.05
CA LEU A 52 1.25 -23.73 16.17
C LEU A 52 0.90 -24.82 17.22
N ASN A 53 1.10 -24.48 18.49
CA ASN A 53 0.78 -25.36 19.61
C ASN A 53 -0.38 -24.81 20.45
N PRO A 54 -1.10 -25.66 21.18
CA PRO A 54 -2.09 -25.18 22.12
C PRO A 54 -1.47 -24.21 23.13
N GLY A 55 -2.04 -23.01 23.22
CA GLY A 55 -1.54 -21.92 24.07
C GLY A 55 -0.76 -20.85 23.35
N ASP A 56 -0.41 -21.05 22.06
CA ASP A 56 0.19 -19.99 21.24
C ASP A 56 -0.82 -18.88 20.98
N LEU A 57 -0.35 -17.63 20.94
CA LEU A 57 -1.14 -16.47 20.60
C LEU A 57 -0.80 -15.99 19.19
N LEU A 58 -1.75 -16.12 18.26
CA LEU A 58 -1.60 -15.58 16.91
C LEU A 58 -2.17 -14.17 16.83
N VAL A 59 -1.30 -13.19 16.62
CA VAL A 59 -1.69 -11.78 16.43
C VAL A 59 -1.70 -11.44 14.97
N MET A 60 -2.86 -11.01 14.45
CA MET A 60 -3.05 -10.65 13.04
C MET A 60 -3.61 -9.25 12.91
N ASN A 61 -3.37 -8.62 11.75
CA ASN A 61 -4.02 -7.37 11.39
C ASN A 61 -5.41 -7.67 10.79
N ASP A 62 -6.46 -7.09 11.35
CA ASP A 62 -7.84 -7.19 10.88
C ASP A 62 -8.34 -5.87 10.25
N SER A 63 -7.43 -4.92 10.03
CA SER A 63 -7.77 -3.64 9.40
C SER A 63 -8.28 -3.84 7.98
N LYS A 64 -9.46 -3.28 7.70
CA LYS A 64 -10.01 -3.29 6.34
C LYS A 64 -9.27 -2.27 5.47
N VAL A 65 -8.60 -2.77 4.44
CA VAL A 65 -8.00 -1.92 3.42
C VAL A 65 -9.09 -1.39 2.51
N PHE A 66 -9.12 -0.08 2.28
CA PHE A 66 -9.98 0.53 1.27
C PHE A 66 -9.13 1.03 0.08
N PRO A 67 -9.71 1.13 -1.13
CA PRO A 67 -8.99 1.60 -2.32
C PRO A 67 -8.70 3.10 -2.19
N ALA A 68 -7.55 3.44 -1.55
CA ALA A 68 -7.15 4.82 -1.28
C ALA A 68 -6.60 5.54 -2.52
N ARG A 69 -6.25 4.80 -3.57
CA ARG A 69 -5.72 5.36 -4.82
C ARG A 69 -6.86 5.49 -5.83
N ILE A 70 -7.19 6.73 -6.18
CA ILE A 70 -8.26 7.06 -7.11
C ILE A 70 -7.74 7.90 -8.26
N TYR A 71 -8.36 7.75 -9.42
CA TYR A 71 -7.96 8.40 -10.66
C TYR A 71 -9.08 9.28 -11.17
N GLY A 72 -8.73 10.49 -11.58
CA GLY A 72 -9.68 11.44 -12.11
C GLY A 72 -9.13 12.23 -13.29
N VAL A 73 -9.93 13.14 -13.79
CA VAL A 73 -9.61 14.00 -14.94
C VAL A 73 -9.77 15.45 -14.53
N LYS A 74 -8.72 16.24 -14.71
CA LYS A 74 -8.77 17.69 -14.44
C LYS A 74 -9.79 18.36 -15.34
N ARG A 75 -10.79 18.99 -14.75
CA ARG A 75 -11.82 19.72 -15.48
C ARG A 75 -11.20 20.84 -16.32
N GLY A 76 -11.68 21.00 -17.54
CA GLY A 76 -11.22 22.01 -18.48
C GLY A 76 -9.98 21.65 -19.30
N THR A 77 -9.11 20.72 -18.84
CA THR A 77 -7.91 20.33 -19.60
C THR A 77 -7.88 18.87 -20.03
N GLY A 78 -8.71 18.01 -19.42
CA GLY A 78 -8.72 16.57 -19.68
C GLY A 78 -7.48 15.83 -19.17
N ALA A 79 -6.61 16.47 -18.39
CA ALA A 79 -5.39 15.82 -17.88
C ALA A 79 -5.72 14.77 -16.83
N HIS A 80 -5.19 13.57 -16.99
CA HIS A 80 -5.30 12.50 -16.00
C HIS A 80 -4.50 12.84 -14.75
N VAL A 81 -5.10 12.57 -13.59
CA VAL A 81 -4.51 12.83 -12.28
C VAL A 81 -4.81 11.66 -11.34
N GLU A 82 -3.86 11.40 -10.47
CA GLU A 82 -3.95 10.39 -9.43
C GLU A 82 -4.00 11.05 -8.06
N PHE A 83 -4.87 10.56 -7.19
CA PHE A 83 -4.94 10.91 -5.78
C PHE A 83 -4.70 9.69 -4.93
N LEU A 84 -3.86 9.83 -3.91
CA LEU A 84 -3.74 8.87 -2.83
C LEU A 84 -4.31 9.50 -1.56
N LEU A 85 -5.44 8.99 -1.09
CA LEU A 85 -6.10 9.45 0.12
C LEU A 85 -5.25 9.08 1.34
N LEU A 86 -4.77 10.05 2.11
CA LEU A 86 -3.90 9.83 3.27
C LEU A 86 -4.68 9.89 4.58
N LYS A 87 -5.43 10.98 4.78
CA LYS A 87 -6.13 11.22 6.03
C LYS A 87 -7.45 11.94 5.76
N ARG A 88 -8.52 11.39 6.31
CA ARG A 88 -9.83 12.06 6.34
C ARG A 88 -9.83 13.12 7.43
N LEU A 89 -10.17 14.34 7.09
CA LEU A 89 -10.25 15.48 8.01
C LEU A 89 -11.69 15.78 8.39
N SER A 90 -12.64 15.65 7.46
CA SER A 90 -14.08 15.80 7.70
C SER A 90 -14.87 14.79 6.83
N LEU A 91 -16.17 14.93 6.78
CA LEU A 91 -17.01 14.08 5.90
C LEU A 91 -16.68 14.27 4.42
N THR A 92 -16.20 15.45 4.03
CA THR A 92 -15.97 15.84 2.64
C THR A 92 -14.53 16.26 2.36
N GLU A 93 -13.66 16.33 3.37
CA GLU A 93 -12.28 16.81 3.19
C GLU A 93 -11.26 15.74 3.52
N TRP A 94 -10.24 15.67 2.68
CA TRP A 94 -9.15 14.72 2.78
C TRP A 94 -7.79 15.39 2.52
N ALA A 95 -6.79 15.02 3.31
CA ALA A 95 -5.41 15.25 2.94
C ALA A 95 -4.96 14.16 1.98
N THR A 96 -4.39 14.53 0.84
CA THR A 96 -4.06 13.61 -0.25
C THR A 96 -2.68 13.88 -0.83
N LEU A 97 -1.97 12.84 -1.27
CA LEU A 97 -0.92 12.97 -2.26
C LEU A 97 -1.55 13.01 -3.64
N VAL A 98 -0.95 13.79 -4.56
CA VAL A 98 -1.45 13.91 -5.92
C VAL A 98 -0.33 13.80 -6.95
N HIS A 99 -0.63 13.19 -8.08
CA HIS A 99 0.31 13.11 -9.22
C HIS A 99 -0.42 13.39 -10.55
N PRO A 100 0.12 14.31 -11.39
CA PRO A 100 1.25 15.23 -11.17
C PRO A 100 0.85 16.46 -10.33
N GLY A 101 1.55 16.68 -9.21
CA GLY A 101 1.20 17.72 -8.23
C GLY A 101 1.30 19.17 -8.76
N LYS A 102 2.26 19.46 -9.66
CA LYS A 102 2.52 20.82 -10.18
C LYS A 102 1.31 21.46 -10.88
N ARG A 103 0.39 20.66 -11.39
CA ARG A 103 -0.77 21.10 -12.17
C ARG A 103 -2.06 21.25 -11.35
N LEU A 104 -2.03 20.80 -10.08
CA LEU A 104 -3.18 20.83 -9.17
C LEU A 104 -2.97 21.91 -8.11
N LYS A 105 -3.41 23.11 -8.44
CA LYS A 105 -3.39 24.29 -7.57
C LYS A 105 -4.74 24.47 -6.86
N PRO A 106 -4.83 25.21 -5.75
CA PRO A 106 -6.11 25.58 -5.15
C PRO A 106 -7.10 26.13 -6.19
N GLY A 107 -8.37 25.75 -6.07
CA GLY A 107 -9.44 26.03 -7.03
C GLY A 107 -9.48 25.08 -8.24
N THR A 108 -8.54 24.13 -8.37
CA THR A 108 -8.62 23.12 -9.43
C THR A 108 -9.69 22.10 -9.09
N ILE A 109 -10.58 21.84 -10.07
CA ILE A 109 -11.61 20.81 -9.97
C ILE A 109 -11.17 19.58 -10.76
N VAL A 110 -11.36 18.41 -10.18
CA VAL A 110 -11.10 17.10 -10.78
C VAL A 110 -12.36 16.27 -10.73
N ASP A 111 -12.73 15.71 -11.85
CA ASP A 111 -13.87 14.81 -12.01
C ASP A 111 -13.40 13.36 -11.94
N PHE A 112 -14.10 12.55 -11.17
CA PHE A 112 -13.86 11.12 -11.00
C PHE A 112 -15.01 10.31 -11.61
N PRO A 113 -14.83 8.99 -11.76
CA PRO A 113 -15.93 8.12 -12.16
C PRO A 113 -17.15 8.26 -11.24
N GLU A 114 -18.31 7.81 -11.71
CA GLU A 114 -19.57 7.79 -10.96
C GLU A 114 -20.09 9.18 -10.55
N GLY A 115 -19.61 10.24 -11.21
CA GLY A 115 -20.09 11.59 -10.95
C GLY A 115 -19.51 12.27 -9.71
N LEU A 116 -18.53 11.67 -9.07
CA LEU A 116 -17.80 12.32 -7.98
C LEU A 116 -16.89 13.42 -8.54
N SER A 117 -16.78 14.54 -7.82
CA SER A 117 -15.80 15.58 -8.12
C SER A 117 -15.16 16.08 -6.83
N ALA A 118 -13.91 16.56 -6.94
CA ALA A 118 -13.21 17.20 -5.85
C ALA A 118 -12.58 18.52 -6.29
N GLU A 119 -12.51 19.46 -5.36
CA GLU A 119 -11.80 20.73 -5.52
C GLU A 119 -10.53 20.70 -4.65
N ILE A 120 -9.43 21.18 -5.20
CA ILE A 120 -8.20 21.41 -4.42
C ILE A 120 -8.41 22.68 -3.59
N LEU A 121 -8.46 22.56 -2.28
CA LEU A 121 -8.67 23.67 -1.37
C LEU A 121 -7.34 24.36 -1.03
N ASP A 122 -6.29 23.58 -0.76
CA ASP A 122 -4.99 24.12 -0.36
C ASP A 122 -3.83 23.16 -0.68
N ILE A 123 -2.61 23.67 -0.53
CA ILE A 123 -1.36 22.91 -0.56
C ILE A 123 -0.79 22.91 0.86
N VAL A 124 -0.84 21.77 1.49
CA VAL A 124 -0.38 21.57 2.85
C VAL A 124 1.02 20.96 2.90
N ASN A 125 1.50 20.55 4.06
CA ASN A 125 2.84 20.05 4.31
C ASN A 125 3.34 19.08 3.23
N GLU A 126 4.62 19.23 2.85
CA GLU A 126 5.30 18.37 1.87
C GLU A 126 4.66 18.33 0.46
N GLY A 127 3.83 19.34 0.14
CA GLY A 127 3.16 19.42 -1.15
C GLY A 127 1.90 18.57 -1.28
N ASN A 128 1.38 18.04 -0.17
CA ASN A 128 0.08 17.39 -0.12
C ASN A 128 -1.04 18.36 -0.50
N ARG A 129 -2.17 17.84 -0.95
CA ARG A 129 -3.37 18.63 -1.29
C ARG A 129 -4.49 18.37 -0.27
N LEU A 130 -5.15 19.46 0.06
CA LEU A 130 -6.41 19.42 0.79
C LEU A 130 -7.56 19.50 -0.19
#